data_96203920b0736011d3a132776d84c882
#
_entry.id   96203920b0736011d3a132776d84c882
#
_cell.length_a   1.000
_cell.length_b   1.000
_cell.length_c   1.000
_cell.angle_alpha   90.00
_cell.angle_beta   90.00
_cell.angle_gamma   90.00
#
_symmetry.space_group_name_H-M   'P 1'
#
loop_
_entity.id
_entity.type
_entity.pdbx_description
1 polymer ?
#
loop_
_entity_poly.entity_id
_entity_poly.type
_entity_poly.pdbx_seq_one_letter_code
_entity_poly.pdbx_strand_id
1 'polypeptide(L)'
;VHVDNWGTFVHDMKISPEEATFSLEARIRNSSEADREAEVSTSIYDDRNRVVTAPVTTLLRVPYTPCYDTRMREASVDHQFSISNPKLWSPDSPSLYTAVTEVKVAGKVVDRYEAVFGLRTFRWDSATGFYLNDKPLKIKGVCLHHDLGCLGAAVNTRAIERQLQIMKEMGVNAIRTSHNAPAPELLDLCDRMGLLVQDESFDMWERRKSPYDYARYFAEWHERDLTDEILRDRNHASVFMWSIGNEVLEQWSHADATELDLQAANLILNAGHAIDPALLKDTTLSRQSLITRHLAAIVKRLDTSR
;
A
#
# COMPACT_ATOMS: atom_id res chain seq x y z
N VAL A 1 -2.24 23.77 11.58
CA VAL A 1 -1.44 23.29 10.45
C VAL A 1 -0.79 22.00 10.90
N HIS A 2 -0.87 20.95 10.11
CA HIS A 2 -0.38 19.61 10.45
C HIS A 2 -0.03 18.83 9.18
N VAL A 3 0.74 17.73 9.32
CA VAL A 3 0.90 16.75 8.24
C VAL A 3 -0.44 16.08 8.01
N ASP A 4 -0.89 16.05 6.76
CA ASP A 4 -2.16 15.43 6.42
C ASP A 4 -2.17 13.93 6.76
N ASN A 5 -3.37 13.37 6.94
CA ASN A 5 -3.52 11.93 7.16
C ASN A 5 -2.91 11.16 5.98
N TRP A 6 -2.01 10.20 6.26
CA TRP A 6 -1.18 9.50 5.27
C TRP A 6 -0.46 10.46 4.31
N GLY A 7 -0.14 11.65 4.77
CA GLY A 7 0.43 12.74 3.98
C GLY A 7 1.92 12.58 3.66
N THR A 8 2.61 11.57 4.19
CA THR A 8 4.01 11.31 3.87
C THR A 8 4.16 10.17 2.85
N PHE A 9 5.10 10.35 1.89
CA PHE A 9 5.44 9.33 0.93
C PHE A 9 6.94 9.29 0.66
N VAL A 10 7.56 8.14 0.88
CA VAL A 10 8.96 7.90 0.55
C VAL A 10 9.03 7.26 -0.84
N HIS A 11 9.67 7.94 -1.79
CA HIS A 11 9.67 7.58 -3.20
C HIS A 11 11.03 7.82 -3.87
N ASP A 12 11.13 7.50 -5.17
CA ASP A 12 12.32 7.69 -6.01
C ASP A 12 13.60 7.09 -5.42
N MET A 13 13.45 5.90 -4.80
CA MET A 13 14.58 5.22 -4.18
C MET A 13 15.58 4.74 -5.23
N LYS A 14 16.84 5.17 -5.06
CA LYS A 14 17.99 4.65 -5.80
C LYS A 14 18.95 4.05 -4.78
N ILE A 15 19.20 2.77 -4.89
CA ILE A 15 19.93 2.00 -3.88
C ILE A 15 21.14 1.33 -4.51
N SER A 16 22.30 1.56 -3.90
CA SER A 16 23.55 0.81 -4.08
C SER A 16 24.02 0.26 -2.74
N PRO A 17 25.06 -0.61 -2.72
CA PRO A 17 25.65 -1.05 -1.46
C PRO A 17 26.22 0.08 -0.61
N GLU A 18 26.72 1.15 -1.27
CA GLU A 18 27.43 2.26 -0.63
C GLU A 18 26.48 3.38 -0.24
N GLU A 19 25.40 3.57 -0.98
CA GLU A 19 24.52 4.72 -0.79
C GLU A 19 23.07 4.40 -1.20
N ALA A 20 22.11 4.95 -0.44
CA ALA A 20 20.72 5.03 -0.84
C ALA A 20 20.28 6.49 -0.89
N THR A 21 19.71 6.91 -2.02
CA THR A 21 19.06 8.21 -2.16
C THR A 21 17.57 8.02 -2.33
N PHE A 22 16.77 8.92 -1.76
CA PHE A 22 15.31 8.90 -1.88
C PHE A 22 14.72 10.28 -1.61
N SER A 23 13.49 10.47 -2.06
CA SER A 23 12.66 11.63 -1.75
C SER A 23 11.61 11.28 -0.70
N LEU A 24 11.21 12.27 0.09
CA LEU A 24 10.08 12.20 1.01
C LEU A 24 9.16 13.40 0.76
N GLU A 25 8.00 13.11 0.17
CA GLU A 25 6.91 14.07 0.12
C GLU A 25 6.25 14.17 1.50
N ALA A 26 5.98 15.41 1.97
CA ALA A 26 5.12 15.66 3.11
C ALA A 26 4.03 16.66 2.72
N ARG A 27 2.77 16.22 2.75
CA ARG A 27 1.60 17.04 2.49
C ARG A 27 1.12 17.67 3.78
N ILE A 28 1.07 19.00 3.79
CA ILE A 28 0.72 19.80 4.95
C ILE A 28 -0.66 20.42 4.74
N ARG A 29 -1.53 20.23 5.70
CA ARG A 29 -2.92 20.74 5.70
C ARG A 29 -3.09 21.88 6.68
N ASN A 30 -3.86 22.88 6.25
CA ASN A 30 -4.21 24.03 7.09
C ASN A 30 -5.67 23.96 7.55
N SER A 31 -5.86 23.68 8.84
CA SER A 31 -7.18 23.67 9.48
C SER A 31 -7.49 24.97 10.22
N SER A 32 -6.66 26.02 10.08
CA SER A 32 -6.93 27.35 10.64
C SER A 32 -7.76 28.21 9.68
N GLU A 33 -8.13 29.40 10.11
CA GLU A 33 -8.98 30.31 9.35
C GLU A 33 -8.20 31.41 8.57
N ALA A 34 -6.90 31.20 8.36
CA ALA A 34 -6.06 32.11 7.58
C ALA A 34 -4.87 31.33 7.00
N ASP A 35 -4.26 31.87 5.93
CA ASP A 35 -2.99 31.37 5.42
C ASP A 35 -1.94 31.31 6.54
N ARG A 36 -1.10 30.30 6.48
CA ARG A 36 -0.02 30.12 7.45
C ARG A 36 1.31 29.92 6.74
N GLU A 37 2.35 30.53 7.26
CA GLU A 37 3.72 30.14 6.97
C GLU A 37 4.13 29.08 7.97
N ALA A 38 4.60 27.96 7.45
CA ALA A 38 5.07 26.82 8.22
C ALA A 38 6.52 26.50 7.86
N GLU A 39 7.33 26.21 8.85
CA GLU A 39 8.62 25.55 8.69
C GLU A 39 8.39 24.06 8.82
N VAL A 40 8.67 23.31 7.75
CA VAL A 40 8.56 21.85 7.70
C VAL A 40 9.97 21.27 7.70
N SER A 41 10.30 20.49 8.73
CA SER A 41 11.61 19.90 8.93
C SER A 41 11.51 18.39 9.05
N THR A 42 12.22 17.62 8.22
CA THR A 42 12.23 16.17 8.29
C THR A 42 13.62 15.63 8.65
N SER A 43 13.66 14.70 9.58
CA SER A 43 14.87 13.97 10.03
C SER A 43 14.65 12.47 9.86
N ILE A 44 15.69 11.73 9.49
CA ILE A 44 15.63 10.27 9.33
C ILE A 44 16.39 9.60 10.47
N TYR A 45 15.76 8.59 11.07
CA TYR A 45 16.29 7.79 12.18
C TYR A 45 16.43 6.33 11.77
N ASP A 46 17.44 5.65 12.30
CA ASP A 46 17.61 4.21 12.15
C ASP A 46 16.82 3.41 13.22
N ASP A 47 16.91 2.08 13.14
CA ASP A 47 16.29 1.11 14.06
C ASP A 47 16.74 1.24 15.52
N ARG A 48 17.78 2.04 15.80
CA ARG A 48 18.30 2.36 17.12
C ARG A 48 18.00 3.78 17.57
N ASN A 49 17.07 4.43 16.87
CA ASN A 49 16.69 5.82 17.13
C ASN A 49 17.86 6.82 17.01
N ARG A 50 18.82 6.57 16.11
CA ARG A 50 19.93 7.47 15.82
C ARG A 50 19.64 8.22 14.55
N VAL A 51 19.86 9.53 14.55
CA VAL A 51 19.76 10.36 13.34
C VAL A 51 20.82 9.90 12.34
N VAL A 52 20.39 9.59 11.12
CA VAL A 52 21.27 9.09 10.04
C VAL A 52 21.47 10.09 8.91
N THR A 53 20.70 11.18 8.89
CA THR A 53 20.85 12.27 7.92
C THR A 53 20.74 13.62 8.63
N ALA A 54 21.36 14.68 8.07
CA ALA A 54 21.02 16.03 8.51
C ALA A 54 19.54 16.32 8.24
N PRO A 55 18.88 17.10 9.12
CA PRO A 55 17.50 17.53 8.87
C PRO A 55 17.42 18.36 7.59
N VAL A 56 16.37 18.12 6.80
CA VAL A 56 16.02 18.96 5.65
C VAL A 56 14.82 19.82 6.03
N THR A 57 14.95 21.13 5.81
CA THR A 57 13.93 22.09 6.26
C THR A 57 13.50 22.99 5.09
N THR A 58 12.21 23.19 4.94
CA THR A 58 11.61 24.06 3.93
C THR A 58 10.58 24.99 4.59
N LEU A 59 10.59 26.27 4.18
CA LEU A 59 9.52 27.22 4.51
C LEU A 59 8.41 27.11 3.47
N LEU A 60 7.19 26.96 3.93
CA LEU A 60 6.03 26.67 3.11
C LEU A 60 4.86 27.58 3.50
N ARG A 61 4.25 28.21 2.50
CA ARG A 61 2.94 28.85 2.69
C ARG A 61 1.84 27.82 2.49
N VAL A 62 1.05 27.56 3.54
CA VAL A 62 -0.09 26.64 3.50
C VAL A 62 -1.37 27.48 3.41
N PRO A 63 -2.10 27.41 2.29
CA PRO A 63 -3.23 28.29 2.02
C PRO A 63 -4.42 27.99 2.94
N TYR A 64 -5.23 29.01 3.15
CA TYR A 64 -6.58 28.85 3.67
C TYR A 64 -7.59 29.17 2.57
N THR A 65 -8.56 28.30 2.38
CA THR A 65 -9.68 28.55 1.47
C THR A 65 -10.97 28.22 2.21
N PRO A 66 -11.94 29.14 2.28
CA PRO A 66 -13.21 28.94 2.95
C PRO A 66 -14.14 28.07 2.09
N CYS A 67 -13.74 26.81 1.84
CA CYS A 67 -14.51 25.85 1.06
C CYS A 67 -14.53 24.48 1.76
N TYR A 68 -15.47 23.64 1.36
CA TYR A 68 -15.58 22.28 1.88
C TYR A 68 -14.52 21.33 1.31
N ASP A 69 -13.91 21.66 0.16
CA ASP A 69 -12.82 20.86 -0.41
C ASP A 69 -11.51 21.13 0.35
N THR A 70 -11.16 20.22 1.23
CA THR A 70 -9.97 20.33 2.08
C THR A 70 -8.66 20.29 1.28
N ARG A 71 -8.65 19.74 0.05
CA ARG A 71 -7.47 19.73 -0.84
C ARG A 71 -7.02 21.14 -1.23
N MET A 72 -7.90 22.10 -1.22
CA MET A 72 -7.56 23.51 -1.44
C MET A 72 -6.90 24.20 -0.23
N ARG A 73 -6.66 23.46 0.85
CA ARG A 73 -5.99 23.91 2.06
C ARG A 73 -4.68 23.18 2.31
N GLU A 74 -4.09 22.62 1.26
CA GLU A 74 -2.90 21.81 1.33
C GLU A 74 -1.75 22.44 0.54
N ALA A 75 -0.55 22.12 0.98
CA ALA A 75 0.68 22.35 0.25
C ALA A 75 1.65 21.22 0.56
N SER A 76 2.52 20.86 -0.39
CA SER A 76 3.49 19.79 -0.21
C SER A 76 4.92 20.31 -0.24
N VAL A 77 5.80 19.62 0.48
CA VAL A 77 7.25 19.72 0.34
C VAL A 77 7.79 18.37 -0.11
N ASP A 78 8.89 18.38 -0.83
CA ASP A 78 9.63 17.19 -1.24
C ASP A 78 11.08 17.32 -0.76
N HIS A 79 11.45 16.53 0.24
CA HIS A 79 12.75 16.53 0.86
C HIS A 79 13.59 15.37 0.33
N GLN A 80 14.83 15.67 -0.11
CA GLN A 80 15.75 14.67 -0.62
C GLN A 80 16.76 14.26 0.45
N PHE A 81 17.02 12.96 0.53
CA PHE A 81 17.92 12.35 1.50
C PHE A 81 18.93 11.43 0.83
N SER A 82 20.09 11.29 1.49
CA SER A 82 21.11 10.28 1.19
C SER A 82 21.54 9.60 2.48
N ILE A 83 21.62 8.27 2.45
CA ILE A 83 22.14 7.45 3.55
C ILE A 83 23.33 6.64 3.04
N SER A 84 24.50 6.84 3.64
CA SER A 84 25.70 6.05 3.35
C SER A 84 25.63 4.68 4.02
N ASN A 85 26.04 3.64 3.30
CA ASN A 85 26.01 2.24 3.75
C ASN A 85 24.65 1.83 4.35
N PRO A 86 23.55 1.94 3.56
CA PRO A 86 22.21 1.73 4.05
C PRO A 86 21.99 0.28 4.48
N LYS A 87 21.19 0.07 5.54
CA LYS A 87 20.65 -1.23 5.88
C LYS A 87 19.40 -1.48 5.06
N LEU A 88 19.45 -2.46 4.18
CA LEU A 88 18.30 -2.79 3.34
C LEU A 88 17.33 -3.70 4.09
N TRP A 89 16.04 -3.48 3.85
CA TRP A 89 14.98 -4.35 4.34
C TRP A 89 14.92 -5.64 3.51
N SER A 90 14.80 -6.76 4.20
CA SER A 90 14.50 -8.08 3.60
C SER A 90 13.83 -8.99 4.61
N PRO A 91 13.21 -10.13 4.21
CA PRO A 91 12.66 -11.12 5.14
C PRO A 91 13.64 -11.63 6.19
N ASP A 92 14.94 -11.70 5.85
CA ASP A 92 15.99 -12.18 6.75
C ASP A 92 16.61 -11.05 7.57
N SER A 93 16.46 -9.80 7.13
CA SER A 93 16.98 -8.62 7.81
C SER A 93 16.01 -7.45 7.66
N PRO A 94 14.93 -7.41 8.46
CA PRO A 94 13.85 -6.43 8.32
C PRO A 94 14.22 -5.07 8.92
N SER A 95 15.25 -4.43 8.37
CA SER A 95 15.74 -3.13 8.82
C SER A 95 14.80 -2.01 8.40
N LEU A 96 14.38 -1.19 9.34
CA LEU A 96 13.46 -0.09 9.12
C LEU A 96 14.11 1.24 9.51
N TYR A 97 13.60 2.30 8.90
CA TYR A 97 13.91 3.68 9.22
C TYR A 97 12.63 4.40 9.61
N THR A 98 12.78 5.49 10.36
CA THR A 98 11.66 6.37 10.73
C THR A 98 11.97 7.78 10.24
N ALA A 99 11.09 8.31 9.40
CA ALA A 99 11.09 9.72 9.05
C ALA A 99 10.23 10.48 10.06
N VAL A 100 10.79 11.50 10.68
CA VAL A 100 10.11 12.38 11.63
C VAL A 100 9.99 13.73 10.98
N THR A 101 8.76 14.13 10.68
CA THR A 101 8.44 15.45 10.12
C THR A 101 7.82 16.34 11.19
N GLU A 102 8.49 17.44 11.53
CA GLU A 102 7.98 18.48 12.41
C GLU A 102 7.46 19.67 11.61
N VAL A 103 6.32 20.18 12.01
CA VAL A 103 5.72 21.39 11.44
C VAL A 103 5.76 22.48 12.51
N LYS A 104 6.39 23.61 12.20
CA LYS A 104 6.44 24.77 13.09
C LYS A 104 5.70 25.94 12.48
N VAL A 105 4.92 26.63 13.28
CA VAL A 105 4.26 27.89 12.94
C VAL A 105 4.64 28.95 13.98
N ALA A 106 5.09 30.10 13.52
CA ALA A 106 5.58 31.17 14.40
C ALA A 106 6.65 30.69 15.42
N GLY A 107 7.57 29.80 14.98
CA GLY A 107 8.65 29.27 15.79
C GLY A 107 8.25 28.18 16.80
N LYS A 108 6.98 27.77 16.85
CA LYS A 108 6.50 26.71 17.73
C LYS A 108 6.16 25.46 16.93
N VAL A 109 6.58 24.28 17.42
CA VAL A 109 6.15 23.00 16.89
C VAL A 109 4.65 22.85 17.15
N VAL A 110 3.87 22.71 16.09
CA VAL A 110 2.42 22.53 16.11
C VAL A 110 2.00 21.14 15.73
N ASP A 111 2.88 20.38 15.06
CA ASP A 111 2.66 18.98 14.72
C ASP A 111 3.98 18.22 14.59
N ARG A 112 3.94 16.91 14.85
CA ARG A 112 5.03 15.97 14.69
C ARG A 112 4.46 14.65 14.19
N TYR A 113 4.87 14.26 12.98
CA TYR A 113 4.41 13.06 12.29
C TYR A 113 5.54 12.08 12.06
N GLU A 114 5.30 10.80 12.31
CA GLU A 114 6.27 9.73 12.09
C GLU A 114 5.78 8.80 10.97
N ALA A 115 6.65 8.51 10.03
CA ALA A 115 6.44 7.51 8.99
C ALA A 115 7.56 6.48 9.01
N VAL A 116 7.19 5.22 9.20
CA VAL A 116 8.13 4.10 9.13
C VAL A 116 8.25 3.62 7.69
N PHE A 117 9.47 3.31 7.25
CA PHE A 117 9.74 2.80 5.92
C PHE A 117 10.98 1.89 5.90
N GLY A 118 11.15 1.14 4.82
CA GLY A 118 12.34 0.33 4.59
C GLY A 118 12.94 0.60 3.22
N LEU A 119 14.26 0.57 3.14
CA LEU A 119 15.00 0.72 1.90
C LEU A 119 15.13 -0.65 1.24
N ARG A 120 14.58 -0.81 0.04
CA ARG A 120 14.63 -2.04 -0.74
C ARG A 120 14.36 -1.76 -2.22
N THR A 121 14.76 -2.71 -3.08
CA THR A 121 14.44 -2.71 -4.50
C THR A 121 13.73 -4.00 -4.88
N PHE A 122 12.77 -3.90 -5.79
CA PHE A 122 12.07 -5.04 -6.39
C PHE A 122 12.36 -5.09 -7.88
N ARG A 123 12.62 -6.28 -8.40
CA ARG A 123 12.74 -6.51 -9.83
C ARG A 123 12.09 -7.82 -10.22
N TRP A 124 11.30 -7.76 -11.27
CA TRP A 124 10.65 -8.90 -11.91
C TRP A 124 11.31 -9.21 -13.23
N ASP A 125 11.61 -10.45 -13.46
CA ASP A 125 12.21 -10.95 -14.69
C ASP A 125 11.43 -12.17 -15.18
N SER A 126 10.98 -12.14 -16.44
CA SER A 126 10.09 -13.17 -17.00
C SER A 126 10.77 -14.54 -17.10
N ALA A 127 12.10 -14.60 -17.19
CA ALA A 127 12.86 -15.82 -17.31
C ALA A 127 13.40 -16.35 -15.97
N THR A 128 13.73 -15.43 -15.03
CA THR A 128 14.44 -15.79 -13.81
C THR A 128 13.68 -15.50 -12.51
N GLY A 129 12.52 -14.79 -12.60
CA GLY A 129 11.61 -14.61 -11.50
C GLY A 129 11.79 -13.31 -10.72
N PHE A 130 11.56 -13.37 -9.43
CA PHE A 130 11.54 -12.21 -8.53
C PHE A 130 12.89 -12.00 -7.83
N TYR A 131 13.28 -10.73 -7.75
CA TYR A 131 14.50 -10.29 -7.07
C TYR A 131 14.18 -9.22 -6.03
N LEU A 132 14.74 -9.39 -4.86
CA LEU A 132 14.74 -8.40 -3.77
C LEU A 132 16.19 -7.96 -3.52
N ASN A 133 16.45 -6.65 -3.61
CA ASN A 133 17.81 -6.10 -3.46
C ASN A 133 18.84 -6.81 -4.35
N ASP A 134 18.48 -7.01 -5.63
CA ASP A 134 19.24 -7.72 -6.66
C ASP A 134 19.56 -9.20 -6.37
N LYS A 135 19.01 -9.77 -5.30
CA LYS A 135 19.14 -11.19 -4.97
C LYS A 135 17.87 -11.94 -5.37
N PRO A 136 18.01 -13.10 -6.06
CA PRO A 136 16.84 -13.90 -6.41
C PRO A 136 16.14 -14.39 -5.14
N LEU A 137 14.84 -14.23 -5.07
CA LEU A 137 14.03 -14.68 -3.93
C LEU A 137 12.83 -15.50 -4.41
N LYS A 138 12.76 -16.75 -3.95
CA LYS A 138 11.56 -17.58 -4.17
C LYS A 138 10.49 -17.17 -3.16
N ILE A 139 9.38 -16.66 -3.65
CA ILE A 139 8.22 -16.32 -2.83
C ILE A 139 7.54 -17.63 -2.38
N LYS A 140 7.44 -17.80 -1.06
CA LYS A 140 6.72 -18.89 -0.40
C LYS A 140 5.57 -18.25 0.38
N GLY A 141 4.46 -17.98 -0.33
CA GLY A 141 3.35 -17.21 0.19
C GLY A 141 2.17 -18.08 0.61
N VAL A 142 1.37 -17.54 1.52
CA VAL A 142 0.06 -18.06 1.92
C VAL A 142 -0.99 -16.96 1.84
N CYS A 143 -2.24 -17.36 1.57
CA CYS A 143 -3.39 -16.48 1.72
C CYS A 143 -3.75 -16.40 3.20
N LEU A 144 -3.97 -15.17 3.70
CA LEU A 144 -4.39 -14.93 5.06
C LEU A 144 -5.68 -14.11 5.04
N HIS A 145 -6.78 -14.74 5.39
CA HIS A 145 -8.05 -14.07 5.60
C HIS A 145 -8.05 -13.33 6.93
N HIS A 146 -8.81 -12.23 7.02
CA HIS A 146 -8.95 -11.46 8.25
C HIS A 146 -9.86 -12.21 9.24
N ASP A 147 -9.31 -13.27 9.84
CA ASP A 147 -10.00 -14.16 10.78
C ASP A 147 -9.01 -14.62 11.88
N LEU A 148 -9.40 -14.40 13.11
CA LEU A 148 -8.65 -14.80 14.31
C LEU A 148 -9.35 -15.91 15.10
N GLY A 149 -10.07 -16.79 14.41
CA GLY A 149 -10.79 -17.92 15.03
C GLY A 149 -11.88 -17.44 15.98
N CYS A 150 -11.78 -17.75 17.28
CA CYS A 150 -12.80 -17.36 18.25
C CYS A 150 -12.94 -15.83 18.44
N LEU A 151 -11.99 -15.03 17.97
CA LEU A 151 -12.07 -13.56 17.99
C LEU A 151 -12.76 -13.01 16.75
N GLY A 152 -13.04 -13.85 15.74
CA GLY A 152 -13.62 -13.44 14.46
C GLY A 152 -12.75 -12.39 13.76
N ALA A 153 -13.37 -11.34 13.27
CA ALA A 153 -12.70 -10.23 12.56
C ALA A 153 -12.23 -9.09 13.50
N ALA A 154 -12.19 -9.30 14.81
CA ALA A 154 -11.68 -8.30 15.74
C ALA A 154 -10.16 -8.15 15.57
N VAL A 155 -9.68 -6.91 15.44
CA VAL A 155 -8.23 -6.64 15.38
C VAL A 155 -7.61 -6.85 16.77
N ASN A 156 -6.70 -7.81 16.83
CA ASN A 156 -5.89 -8.08 18.03
C ASN A 156 -4.44 -8.31 17.60
N THR A 157 -3.60 -7.32 17.81
CA THR A 157 -2.19 -7.30 17.36
C THR A 157 -1.41 -8.54 17.81
N ARG A 158 -1.59 -9.00 19.06
CA ARG A 158 -0.87 -10.18 19.56
C ARG A 158 -1.34 -11.48 18.90
N ALA A 159 -2.64 -11.58 18.57
CA ALA A 159 -3.17 -12.76 17.87
C ALA A 159 -2.67 -12.79 16.41
N ILE A 160 -2.65 -11.65 15.73
CA ILE A 160 -2.06 -11.51 14.39
C ILE A 160 -0.57 -11.89 14.44
N GLU A 161 0.20 -11.34 15.39
CA GLU A 161 1.61 -11.66 15.55
C GLU A 161 1.84 -13.17 15.74
N ARG A 162 1.00 -13.86 16.52
CA ARG A 162 1.07 -15.30 16.70
C ARG A 162 0.84 -16.05 15.39
N GLN A 163 -0.15 -15.65 14.58
CA GLN A 163 -0.36 -16.25 13.25
C GLN A 163 0.89 -16.10 12.38
N LEU A 164 1.48 -14.90 12.32
CA LEU A 164 2.66 -14.62 11.53
C LEU A 164 3.89 -15.40 12.03
N GLN A 165 4.05 -15.57 13.35
CA GLN A 165 5.10 -16.39 13.94
C GLN A 165 5.01 -17.85 13.47
N ILE A 166 3.81 -18.45 13.53
CA ILE A 166 3.55 -19.82 13.06
C ILE A 166 3.88 -19.95 11.56
N MET A 167 3.47 -18.98 10.73
CA MET A 167 3.75 -18.97 9.31
C MET A 167 5.25 -18.90 9.03
N LYS A 168 6.00 -18.08 9.74
CA LYS A 168 7.47 -18.02 9.63
C LYS A 168 8.13 -19.32 10.04
N GLU A 169 7.67 -19.97 11.12
CA GLU A 169 8.15 -21.30 11.54
C GLU A 169 7.90 -22.36 10.47
N MET A 170 6.83 -22.25 9.68
CA MET A 170 6.56 -23.10 8.52
C MET A 170 7.45 -22.79 7.30
N GLY A 171 8.25 -21.73 7.34
CA GLY A 171 9.09 -21.28 6.24
C GLY A 171 8.41 -20.36 5.24
N VAL A 172 7.28 -19.74 5.59
CA VAL A 172 6.59 -18.73 4.80
C VAL A 172 7.38 -17.42 4.85
N ASN A 173 7.52 -16.74 3.69
CA ASN A 173 8.15 -15.44 3.58
C ASN A 173 7.26 -14.37 2.93
N ALA A 174 6.02 -14.73 2.59
CA ALA A 174 5.07 -13.80 1.97
C ALA A 174 3.62 -14.11 2.37
N ILE A 175 2.79 -13.08 2.38
CA ILE A 175 1.35 -13.17 2.66
C ILE A 175 0.59 -12.46 1.54
N ARG A 176 -0.57 -12.98 1.19
CA ARG A 176 -1.62 -12.29 0.46
C ARG A 176 -2.76 -11.98 1.41
N THR A 177 -3.16 -10.72 1.48
CA THR A 177 -4.28 -10.26 2.32
C THR A 177 -5.61 -10.56 1.62
N SER A 178 -6.11 -11.78 1.80
CA SER A 178 -7.31 -12.28 1.12
C SER A 178 -8.59 -11.80 1.84
N HIS A 179 -9.50 -11.14 1.22
CA HIS A 179 -9.54 -10.51 -0.12
C HIS A 179 -10.04 -9.08 0.06
N ASN A 180 -9.37 -8.31 0.89
CA ASN A 180 -9.74 -6.93 1.25
C ASN A 180 -8.57 -6.25 1.98
N ALA A 181 -8.63 -4.94 2.04
CA ALA A 181 -7.65 -4.11 2.74
C ALA A 181 -7.34 -4.64 4.14
N PRO A 182 -6.06 -4.89 4.49
CA PRO A 182 -5.69 -5.45 5.77
C PRO A 182 -5.81 -4.43 6.91
N ALA A 183 -5.82 -4.94 8.15
CA ALA A 183 -5.60 -4.09 9.32
C ALA A 183 -4.16 -3.53 9.28
N PRO A 184 -3.95 -2.23 9.58
CA PRO A 184 -2.61 -1.63 9.60
C PRO A 184 -1.62 -2.38 10.49
N GLU A 185 -2.08 -2.94 11.60
CA GLU A 185 -1.27 -3.73 12.53
C GLU A 185 -0.67 -4.98 11.87
N LEU A 186 -1.33 -5.56 10.87
CA LEU A 186 -0.78 -6.67 10.10
C LEU A 186 0.43 -6.24 9.29
N LEU A 187 0.35 -5.10 8.61
CA LEU A 187 1.44 -4.56 7.79
C LEU A 187 2.63 -4.14 8.66
N ASP A 188 2.36 -3.46 9.79
CA ASP A 188 3.39 -3.11 10.78
C ASP A 188 4.14 -4.34 11.28
N LEU A 189 3.43 -5.44 11.52
CA LEU A 189 4.03 -6.70 11.92
C LEU A 189 4.83 -7.34 10.79
N CYS A 190 4.31 -7.34 9.56
CA CYS A 190 5.02 -7.86 8.39
C CYS A 190 6.33 -7.09 8.13
N ASP A 191 6.32 -5.76 8.27
CA ASP A 191 7.51 -4.93 8.16
C ASP A 191 8.58 -5.34 9.18
N ARG A 192 8.20 -5.49 10.46
CA ARG A 192 9.11 -5.83 11.56
C ARG A 192 9.56 -7.28 11.56
N MET A 193 8.70 -8.19 11.13
CA MET A 193 8.97 -9.62 11.14
C MET A 193 9.61 -10.12 9.84
N GLY A 194 9.67 -9.30 8.80
CA GLY A 194 10.22 -9.67 7.51
C GLY A 194 9.31 -10.65 6.75
N LEU A 195 8.12 -10.21 6.39
CA LEU A 195 7.20 -10.93 5.51
C LEU A 195 6.80 -10.01 4.36
N LEU A 196 6.95 -10.48 3.12
CA LEU A 196 6.42 -9.77 1.96
C LEU A 196 4.88 -9.79 1.98
N VAL A 197 4.25 -8.74 1.47
CA VAL A 197 2.79 -8.65 1.42
C VAL A 197 2.33 -8.32 0.00
N GLN A 198 1.48 -9.17 -0.56
CA GLN A 198 0.60 -8.82 -1.66
C GLN A 198 -0.66 -8.21 -1.03
N ASP A 199 -0.75 -6.90 -1.10
CA ASP A 199 -1.84 -6.12 -0.51
C ASP A 199 -3.03 -6.09 -1.46
N GLU A 200 -4.19 -6.56 -0.99
CA GLU A 200 -5.35 -6.80 -1.84
C GLU A 200 -6.58 -6.05 -1.36
N SER A 201 -7.16 -5.27 -2.28
CA SER A 201 -8.24 -4.32 -1.99
C SER A 201 -9.63 -4.93 -1.99
N PHE A 202 -9.99 -5.69 -3.05
CA PHE A 202 -11.37 -6.08 -3.30
C PHE A 202 -11.53 -7.56 -3.57
N ASP A 203 -12.47 -8.22 -2.89
CA ASP A 203 -12.89 -9.58 -3.24
C ASP A 203 -13.77 -9.60 -4.50
N MET A 204 -14.55 -8.57 -4.76
CA MET A 204 -15.40 -8.42 -5.92
C MET A 204 -15.45 -6.96 -6.38
N TRP A 205 -15.93 -6.75 -7.62
CA TRP A 205 -16.17 -5.40 -8.15
C TRP A 205 -17.70 -5.13 -8.21
N GLU A 206 -18.24 -4.87 -9.39
CA GLU A 206 -19.67 -4.58 -9.59
C GLU A 206 -20.57 -5.82 -9.41
N ARG A 207 -20.01 -7.02 -9.62
CA ARG A 207 -20.77 -8.28 -9.56
C ARG A 207 -20.62 -8.97 -8.22
N ARG A 208 -21.76 -9.35 -7.70
CA ARG A 208 -21.86 -10.00 -6.39
C ARG A 208 -21.36 -11.44 -6.43
N LYS A 209 -20.62 -11.82 -5.41
CA LYS A 209 -20.33 -13.21 -5.05
C LYS A 209 -21.23 -13.69 -3.92
N SER A 210 -21.77 -12.76 -3.13
CA SER A 210 -22.70 -13.05 -2.03
C SER A 210 -23.79 -11.96 -1.93
N PRO A 211 -24.91 -12.22 -1.20
CA PRO A 211 -26.02 -11.28 -1.15
C PRO A 211 -25.70 -9.89 -0.58
N TYR A 212 -24.71 -9.80 0.31
CA TYR A 212 -24.41 -8.58 1.09
C TYR A 212 -22.95 -8.14 0.99
N ASP A 213 -22.29 -8.49 -0.08
CA ASP A 213 -20.88 -8.15 -0.29
C ASP A 213 -20.64 -6.70 -0.74
N TYR A 214 -19.36 -6.36 -0.96
CA TYR A 214 -18.91 -5.02 -1.30
C TYR A 214 -19.40 -4.51 -2.67
N ALA A 215 -19.83 -5.39 -3.57
CA ALA A 215 -20.33 -4.99 -4.89
C ALA A 215 -21.46 -3.95 -4.82
N ARG A 216 -22.22 -3.94 -3.73
CA ARG A 216 -23.30 -2.96 -3.46
C ARG A 216 -22.77 -1.52 -3.27
N TYR A 217 -21.50 -1.38 -2.92
CA TYR A 217 -20.85 -0.09 -2.66
C TYR A 217 -19.83 0.25 -3.72
N PHE A 218 -19.39 -0.72 -4.53
CA PHE A 218 -18.26 -0.59 -5.45
C PHE A 218 -18.39 0.63 -6.37
N ALA A 219 -19.54 0.83 -7.01
CA ALA A 219 -19.73 1.94 -7.95
C ALA A 219 -19.53 3.32 -7.32
N GLU A 220 -19.83 3.47 -6.03
CA GLU A 220 -19.73 4.76 -5.31
C GLU A 220 -18.38 4.93 -4.60
N TRP A 221 -17.81 3.84 -4.06
CA TRP A 221 -16.74 3.92 -3.07
C TRP A 221 -15.38 3.42 -3.54
N HIS A 222 -15.29 2.64 -4.61
CA HIS A 222 -14.05 1.96 -5.02
C HIS A 222 -12.86 2.89 -5.22
N GLU A 223 -13.09 4.08 -5.80
CA GLU A 223 -12.00 5.03 -6.06
C GLU A 223 -11.45 5.61 -4.76
N ARG A 224 -12.34 5.94 -3.83
CA ARG A 224 -11.95 6.47 -2.52
C ARG A 224 -11.27 5.40 -1.68
N ASP A 225 -11.88 4.23 -1.56
CA ASP A 225 -11.37 3.16 -0.70
C ASP A 225 -10.01 2.67 -1.18
N LEU A 226 -9.84 2.47 -2.50
CA LEU A 226 -8.53 2.11 -3.08
C LEU A 226 -7.49 3.23 -2.90
N THR A 227 -7.89 4.49 -3.05
CA THR A 227 -6.99 5.62 -2.84
C THR A 227 -6.52 5.68 -1.38
N ASP A 228 -7.45 5.57 -0.43
CA ASP A 228 -7.16 5.64 0.99
C ASP A 228 -6.27 4.47 1.45
N GLU A 229 -6.51 3.25 0.95
CA GLU A 229 -5.67 2.07 1.20
C GLU A 229 -4.23 2.30 0.71
N ILE A 230 -4.05 2.71 -0.55
CA ILE A 230 -2.70 2.92 -1.10
C ILE A 230 -1.97 4.04 -0.36
N LEU A 231 -2.62 5.16 -0.08
CA LEU A 231 -2.02 6.27 0.67
C LEU A 231 -1.59 5.83 2.07
N ARG A 232 -2.39 4.99 2.72
CA ARG A 232 -2.09 4.42 4.03
C ARG A 232 -0.87 3.49 3.99
N ASP A 233 -0.81 2.61 2.96
CA ASP A 233 0.05 1.43 2.99
C ASP A 233 1.31 1.54 2.13
N ARG A 234 1.43 2.55 1.25
CA ARG A 234 2.54 2.70 0.29
C ARG A 234 3.93 2.86 0.91
N ASN A 235 4.04 3.24 2.19
CA ASN A 235 5.33 3.32 2.87
C ASN A 235 5.79 1.99 3.49
N HIS A 236 4.90 0.99 3.61
CA HIS A 236 5.27 -0.30 4.19
C HIS A 236 6.34 -1.01 3.34
N ALA A 237 7.44 -1.37 3.98
CA ALA A 237 8.55 -2.06 3.33
C ALA A 237 8.14 -3.45 2.84
N SER A 238 7.25 -4.11 3.55
CA SER A 238 6.72 -5.44 3.27
C SER A 238 5.86 -5.51 2.01
N VAL A 239 5.08 -4.47 1.70
CA VAL A 239 4.22 -4.45 0.52
C VAL A 239 5.06 -4.43 -0.75
N PHE A 240 4.97 -5.49 -1.56
CA PHE A 240 5.74 -5.65 -2.80
C PHE A 240 4.86 -5.71 -4.05
N MET A 241 3.55 -5.87 -3.86
CA MET A 241 2.58 -5.97 -4.94
C MET A 241 1.21 -5.49 -4.46
N TRP A 242 0.55 -4.72 -5.31
CA TRP A 242 -0.86 -4.35 -5.16
C TRP A 242 -1.75 -5.31 -5.95
N SER A 243 -2.82 -5.79 -5.33
CA SER A 243 -3.84 -6.61 -5.96
C SER A 243 -5.18 -5.88 -5.93
N ILE A 244 -5.75 -5.61 -7.09
CA ILE A 244 -6.96 -4.80 -7.25
C ILE A 244 -8.25 -5.60 -7.29
N GLY A 245 -8.19 -6.90 -7.09
CA GLY A 245 -9.37 -7.76 -7.06
C GLY A 245 -9.04 -9.23 -6.97
N ASN A 246 -9.95 -10.00 -6.39
CA ASN A 246 -9.89 -11.44 -6.29
C ASN A 246 -10.97 -12.08 -7.16
N GLU A 247 -10.57 -12.96 -8.09
CA GLU A 247 -11.49 -13.78 -8.89
C GLU A 247 -12.73 -12.99 -9.36
N VAL A 248 -12.50 -11.77 -9.83
CA VAL A 248 -13.58 -10.87 -10.23
C VAL A 248 -14.25 -11.39 -11.49
N LEU A 249 -15.56 -11.60 -11.42
CA LEU A 249 -16.35 -12.22 -12.48
C LEU A 249 -16.30 -11.43 -13.79
N GLU A 250 -16.09 -10.13 -13.70
CA GLU A 250 -15.95 -9.23 -14.86
C GLU A 250 -14.76 -9.57 -15.75
N GLN A 251 -13.72 -10.20 -15.21
CA GLN A 251 -12.53 -10.59 -16.00
C GLN A 251 -12.68 -11.95 -16.68
N TRP A 252 -13.62 -12.75 -16.25
CA TRP A 252 -13.76 -14.15 -16.69
C TRP A 252 -14.65 -14.31 -17.89
N SER A 253 -15.33 -13.27 -18.33
CA SER A 253 -16.44 -13.46 -19.23
C SER A 253 -16.50 -12.50 -20.40
N HIS A 254 -16.82 -13.07 -21.53
CA HIS A 254 -17.49 -12.44 -22.63
C HIS A 254 -18.84 -11.83 -22.19
N ALA A 255 -19.47 -11.12 -23.10
CA ALA A 255 -20.71 -10.37 -22.90
C ALA A 255 -21.82 -11.07 -22.11
N ASP A 256 -21.83 -12.40 -22.10
CA ASP A 256 -22.90 -13.20 -21.48
C ASP A 256 -22.83 -13.31 -19.95
N ALA A 257 -21.70 -12.97 -19.33
CA ALA A 257 -21.57 -13.05 -17.88
C ALA A 257 -22.33 -11.97 -17.11
N THR A 258 -22.94 -11.00 -17.80
CA THR A 258 -23.92 -10.09 -17.19
C THR A 258 -25.17 -10.79 -16.67
N GLU A 259 -25.43 -12.00 -17.16
CA GLU A 259 -26.64 -12.79 -16.86
C GLU A 259 -26.35 -14.00 -15.94
N LEU A 260 -25.10 -14.25 -15.53
CA LEU A 260 -24.80 -15.33 -14.59
C LEU A 260 -25.42 -15.04 -13.23
N ASP A 261 -26.25 -15.96 -12.78
CA ASP A 261 -26.69 -15.95 -11.39
C ASP A 261 -25.55 -16.39 -10.46
N LEU A 262 -25.74 -16.17 -9.17
CA LEU A 262 -24.74 -16.48 -8.14
C LEU A 262 -24.33 -17.97 -8.15
N GLN A 263 -25.24 -18.87 -8.50
CA GLN A 263 -25.00 -20.31 -8.52
C GLN A 263 -24.13 -20.70 -9.72
N ALA A 264 -24.39 -20.14 -10.90
CA ALA A 264 -23.58 -20.33 -12.09
C ALA A 264 -22.18 -19.73 -11.92
N ALA A 265 -22.07 -18.57 -11.30
CA ALA A 265 -20.79 -17.95 -10.96
C ALA A 265 -19.94 -18.82 -10.02
N ASN A 266 -20.54 -19.36 -8.95
CA ASN A 266 -19.86 -20.27 -8.04
C ASN A 266 -19.46 -21.59 -8.71
N LEU A 267 -20.26 -22.11 -9.64
CA LEU A 267 -19.91 -23.30 -10.43
C LEU A 267 -18.67 -23.05 -11.29
N ILE A 268 -18.57 -21.88 -11.95
CA ILE A 268 -17.41 -21.51 -12.77
C ILE A 268 -16.16 -21.35 -11.89
N LEU A 269 -16.27 -20.67 -10.76
CA LEU A 269 -15.14 -20.46 -9.82
C LEU A 269 -14.63 -21.78 -9.22
N ASN A 270 -15.52 -22.74 -8.96
CA ASN A 270 -15.16 -24.03 -8.35
C ASN A 270 -14.88 -25.16 -9.36
N ALA A 271 -15.27 -25.00 -10.61
CA ALA A 271 -15.07 -26.04 -11.64
C ALA A 271 -13.62 -26.21 -12.11
N GLY A 272 -12.72 -25.31 -11.78
CA GLY A 272 -11.24 -25.48 -11.74
C GLY A 272 -10.50 -25.84 -13.02
N HIS A 273 -11.13 -26.19 -14.16
CA HIS A 273 -10.41 -26.97 -15.17
C HIS A 273 -10.67 -26.68 -16.63
N ALA A 274 -11.52 -25.81 -17.02
CA ALA A 274 -11.75 -25.60 -18.45
C ALA A 274 -12.17 -24.18 -18.81
N ILE A 275 -11.31 -23.24 -18.57
CA ILE A 275 -11.39 -21.99 -19.31
C ILE A 275 -10.89 -22.34 -20.72
N ASP A 276 -11.80 -22.29 -21.69
CA ASP A 276 -11.42 -22.42 -23.10
C ASP A 276 -10.33 -21.40 -23.43
N PRO A 277 -9.13 -21.83 -23.86
CA PRO A 277 -8.06 -20.88 -24.24
C PRO A 277 -8.48 -19.88 -25.30
N ALA A 278 -9.53 -20.17 -26.10
CA ALA A 278 -10.09 -19.24 -27.05
C ALA A 278 -10.75 -18.03 -26.35
N LEU A 279 -11.27 -18.21 -25.13
CA LEU A 279 -11.87 -17.17 -24.32
C LEU A 279 -10.82 -16.16 -23.80
N LEU A 280 -9.56 -16.58 -23.66
CA LEU A 280 -8.44 -15.71 -23.26
C LEU A 280 -7.91 -14.86 -24.42
N LYS A 281 -8.33 -15.13 -25.66
CA LYS A 281 -7.87 -14.43 -26.86
C LYS A 281 -8.78 -13.31 -27.30
N ASP A 282 -9.91 -13.10 -26.65
CA ASP A 282 -10.80 -12.01 -27.02
C ASP A 282 -10.17 -10.66 -26.63
N THR A 283 -9.76 -9.95 -27.66
CA THR A 283 -9.16 -8.62 -27.56
C THR A 283 -10.20 -7.50 -27.56
N THR A 284 -11.48 -7.79 -27.61
CA THR A 284 -12.52 -6.77 -27.51
C THR A 284 -12.47 -6.16 -26.11
N LEU A 285 -12.23 -4.85 -26.07
CA LEU A 285 -12.23 -4.08 -24.81
C LEU A 285 -13.64 -4.06 -24.25
N SER A 286 -13.95 -5.05 -23.41
CA SER A 286 -15.20 -5.06 -22.67
C SER A 286 -15.19 -3.94 -21.61
N ARG A 287 -16.36 -3.59 -21.08
CA ARG A 287 -16.49 -2.66 -19.94
C ARG A 287 -15.61 -3.09 -18.77
N GLN A 288 -15.39 -4.38 -18.58
CA GLN A 288 -14.57 -4.97 -17.54
C GLN A 288 -13.08 -4.57 -17.66
N SER A 289 -12.54 -4.54 -18.87
CA SER A 289 -11.16 -4.06 -19.08
C SER A 289 -11.01 -2.57 -18.78
N LEU A 290 -12.09 -1.79 -18.82
CA LEU A 290 -12.09 -0.40 -18.39
C LEU A 290 -11.97 -0.28 -16.86
N ILE A 291 -12.66 -1.12 -16.09
CA ILE A 291 -12.53 -1.16 -14.61
C ILE A 291 -11.10 -1.52 -14.24
N THR A 292 -10.52 -2.58 -14.80
CA THR A 292 -9.13 -2.97 -14.55
C THR A 292 -8.15 -1.83 -14.81
N ARG A 293 -8.31 -1.15 -15.95
CA ARG A 293 -7.44 0.00 -16.30
C ARG A 293 -7.62 1.16 -15.36
N HIS A 294 -8.85 1.45 -14.95
CA HIS A 294 -9.16 2.52 -14.02
C HIS A 294 -8.52 2.27 -12.65
N LEU A 295 -8.74 1.11 -12.05
CA LEU A 295 -8.15 0.74 -10.76
C LEU A 295 -6.61 0.71 -10.83
N ALA A 296 -6.04 0.10 -11.88
CA ALA A 296 -4.60 0.09 -12.08
C ALA A 296 -4.00 1.50 -12.25
N ALA A 297 -4.74 2.43 -12.87
CA ALA A 297 -4.30 3.82 -13.02
C ALA A 297 -4.30 4.56 -11.68
N ILE A 298 -5.27 4.29 -10.79
CA ILE A 298 -5.28 4.83 -9.42
C ILE A 298 -4.02 4.37 -8.69
N VAL A 299 -3.75 3.07 -8.68
CA VAL A 299 -2.56 2.50 -8.02
C VAL A 299 -1.28 3.16 -8.53
N LYS A 300 -1.06 3.14 -9.85
CA LYS A 300 0.16 3.66 -10.48
C LYS A 300 0.37 5.16 -10.29
N ARG A 301 -0.71 5.93 -10.12
CA ARG A 301 -0.64 7.36 -9.81
C ARG A 301 -0.17 7.61 -8.39
N LEU A 302 -0.55 6.77 -7.44
CA LEU A 302 -0.33 6.95 -6.02
C LEU A 302 0.93 6.27 -5.49
N ASP A 303 1.35 5.18 -6.14
CA ASP A 303 2.59 4.48 -5.84
C ASP A 303 3.32 4.09 -7.13
N THR A 304 4.42 4.77 -7.38
CA THR A 304 5.31 4.56 -8.54
C THR A 304 6.44 3.58 -8.26
N SER A 305 6.51 3.04 -7.06
CA SER A 305 7.63 2.22 -6.58
C SER A 305 7.45 0.71 -6.81
N ARG A 306 6.24 0.28 -7.25
CA ARG A 306 5.86 -1.14 -7.40
C ARG A 306 5.16 -1.41 -8.72
#